data_f3927145ba64aec3a3e2e4be61df97b3
#
_entry.id   f3927145ba64aec3a3e2e4be61df97b3
#
_cell.length_a   1.000
_cell.length_b   1.000
_cell.length_c   1.000
_cell.angle_alpha   90.00
_cell.angle_beta   90.00
_cell.angle_gamma   90.00
#
_symmetry.space_group_name_H-M   'P 1'
#
loop_
_entity.id
_entity.type
_entity.pdbx_description
1 polymer ?
#
loop_
_entity_poly.entity_id
_entity_poly.type
_entity_poly.pdbx_seq_one_letter_code
_entity_poly.pdbx_strand_id
1 'polypeptide(L)'
;ASIAIVGPSGSGKTTLLGLCAGLDRATGGSIELAGERLDALDEDARARVRNESVGFVFQNFQLIPTLTALENVLVPLELRGERGCEPQARGLLERVGLAARFEHYPVQLSGGEQQRVALARAFINSPKILFCDEPTGNLDGDTAEAMVELIFGLNRERGTTLVLVTHNFELAGRCQRILRLRNGTVTSDERTRAAG
;
A
#
# COMPACT_ATOMS: atom_id res chain seq x y z
N ALA A 1 13.35 3.64 1.08
CA ALA A 1 13.02 4.42 2.29
C ALA A 1 11.71 3.91 2.90
N SER A 2 11.54 4.07 4.24
CA SER A 2 10.29 3.72 4.92
C SER A 2 9.93 4.78 5.96
N ILE A 3 8.65 5.17 5.97
CA ILE A 3 8.09 6.21 6.83
C ILE A 3 6.83 5.65 7.50
N ALA A 4 6.74 5.74 8.82
CA ALA A 4 5.52 5.46 9.55
C ALA A 4 4.80 6.76 9.92
N ILE A 5 3.48 6.78 9.76
CA ILE A 5 2.60 7.84 10.24
C ILE A 5 1.79 7.26 11.39
N VAL A 6 2.01 7.78 12.60
CA VAL A 6 1.36 7.31 13.83
C VAL A 6 0.54 8.41 14.49
N GLY A 7 -0.45 8.04 15.26
CA GLY A 7 -1.29 8.97 16.02
C GLY A 7 -2.58 8.30 16.49
N PRO A 8 -3.34 8.93 17.39
CA PRO A 8 -4.61 8.39 17.87
C PRO A 8 -5.63 8.26 16.74
N SER A 9 -6.71 7.49 16.99
CA SER A 9 -7.83 7.41 16.06
C SER A 9 -8.42 8.81 15.83
N GLY A 10 -8.81 9.11 14.58
CA GLY A 10 -9.34 10.43 14.21
C GLY A 10 -8.29 11.54 14.10
N SER A 11 -6.99 11.27 14.23
CA SER A 11 -5.95 12.31 14.09
C SER A 11 -5.69 12.78 12.66
N GLY A 12 -6.36 12.19 11.65
CA GLY A 12 -6.22 12.56 10.24
C GLY A 12 -5.19 11.74 9.45
N LYS A 13 -4.71 10.60 9.96
CA LYS A 13 -3.70 9.75 9.29
C LYS A 13 -4.13 9.27 7.90
N THR A 14 -5.32 8.66 7.81
CA THR A 14 -5.88 8.18 6.54
C THR A 14 -6.14 9.35 5.57
N THR A 15 -6.59 10.50 6.07
CA THR A 15 -6.76 11.71 5.26
C THR A 15 -5.43 12.20 4.71
N LEU A 16 -4.39 12.27 5.55
CA LEU A 16 -3.04 12.66 5.10
C LEU A 16 -2.51 11.67 4.06
N LEU A 17 -2.70 10.36 4.28
CA LEU A 17 -2.32 9.33 3.31
C LEU A 17 -3.06 9.53 1.97
N GLY A 18 -4.38 9.76 2.01
CA GLY A 18 -5.19 10.02 0.82
C GLY A 18 -4.73 11.25 0.03
N LEU A 19 -4.39 12.34 0.73
CA LEU A 19 -3.80 13.54 0.12
C LEU A 19 -2.45 13.26 -0.51
N CYS A 20 -1.52 12.62 0.23
CA CYS A 20 -0.18 12.29 -0.28
C CYS A 20 -0.22 11.35 -1.48
N ALA A 21 -1.19 10.45 -1.51
CA ALA A 21 -1.39 9.51 -2.60
C ALA A 21 -2.20 10.08 -3.77
N GLY A 22 -2.69 11.31 -3.67
CA GLY A 22 -3.48 11.96 -4.70
C GLY A 22 -4.90 11.42 -4.84
N LEU A 23 -5.44 10.72 -3.83
CA LEU A 23 -6.84 10.29 -3.81
C LEU A 23 -7.79 11.47 -3.53
N ASP A 24 -7.34 12.41 -2.70
CA ASP A 24 -8.07 13.61 -2.35
C ASP A 24 -7.34 14.86 -2.85
N ARG A 25 -8.04 16.00 -2.90
CA ARG A 25 -7.46 17.31 -3.22
C ARG A 25 -7.20 18.11 -1.94
N ALA A 26 -5.99 18.65 -1.82
CA ALA A 26 -5.70 19.61 -0.76
C ALA A 26 -6.47 20.92 -0.99
N THR A 27 -6.99 21.51 0.07
CA THR A 27 -7.63 22.83 0.03
C THR A 27 -6.62 23.99 -0.06
N GLY A 28 -5.35 23.70 0.20
CA GLY A 28 -4.24 24.65 0.09
C GLY A 28 -2.90 23.94 0.17
N GLY A 29 -1.84 24.63 -0.22
CA GLY A 29 -0.50 24.05 -0.31
C GLY A 29 -0.26 23.32 -1.63
N SER A 30 0.78 22.50 -1.69
CA SER A 30 1.15 21.70 -2.86
C SER A 30 1.55 20.28 -2.47
N ILE A 31 1.22 19.34 -3.33
CA ILE A 31 1.60 17.93 -3.17
C ILE A 31 2.42 17.51 -4.37
N GLU A 32 3.61 16.97 -4.11
CA GLU A 32 4.46 16.36 -5.12
C GLU A 32 4.52 14.84 -4.86
N LEU A 33 4.19 14.05 -5.87
CA LEU A 33 4.19 12.59 -5.83
C LEU A 33 5.04 12.07 -6.98
N ALA A 34 6.11 11.37 -6.63
CA ALA A 34 7.04 10.78 -7.61
C ALA A 34 7.65 11.79 -8.62
N GLY A 35 7.74 13.07 -8.24
CA GLY A 35 8.23 14.18 -9.07
C GLY A 35 7.14 14.96 -9.81
N GLU A 36 5.86 14.58 -9.66
CA GLU A 36 4.73 15.24 -10.30
C GLU A 36 3.95 16.09 -9.29
N ARG A 37 3.64 17.33 -9.64
CA ARG A 37 2.81 18.23 -8.83
C ARG A 37 1.33 17.92 -9.05
N LEU A 38 0.70 17.31 -8.06
CA LEU A 38 -0.69 16.84 -8.16
C LEU A 38 -1.74 17.95 -8.17
N ASP A 39 -1.46 19.07 -7.52
CA ASP A 39 -2.37 20.22 -7.43
C ASP A 39 -2.61 20.90 -8.80
N ALA A 40 -1.68 20.75 -9.74
CA ALA A 40 -1.78 21.27 -11.10
C ALA A 40 -2.49 20.33 -12.07
N LEU A 41 -2.78 19.08 -11.67
CA LEU A 41 -3.33 18.04 -12.55
C LEU A 41 -4.86 17.95 -12.42
N ASP A 42 -5.52 17.62 -13.54
CA ASP A 42 -6.91 17.16 -13.52
C ASP A 42 -7.01 15.73 -12.94
N GLU A 43 -8.23 15.20 -12.80
CA GLU A 43 -8.42 13.89 -12.17
C GLU A 43 -7.88 12.74 -13.02
N ASP A 44 -7.98 12.82 -14.34
CA ASP A 44 -7.48 11.78 -15.25
C ASP A 44 -5.95 11.70 -15.20
N ALA A 45 -5.28 12.85 -15.20
CA ALA A 45 -3.82 12.90 -15.05
C ALA A 45 -3.36 12.41 -13.67
N ARG A 46 -4.07 12.77 -12.59
CA ARG A 46 -3.80 12.27 -11.24
C ARG A 46 -4.00 10.75 -11.14
N ALA A 47 -5.09 10.22 -11.71
CA ALA A 47 -5.35 8.79 -11.76
C ALA A 47 -4.23 8.03 -12.49
N ARG A 48 -3.69 8.62 -13.58
CA ARG A 48 -2.53 8.07 -14.29
C ARG A 48 -1.29 8.04 -13.41
N VAL A 49 -0.94 9.14 -12.74
CA VAL A 49 0.21 9.20 -11.81
C VAL A 49 0.06 8.16 -10.69
N ARG A 50 -1.15 8.01 -10.12
CA ARG A 50 -1.41 6.97 -9.13
C ARG A 50 -1.16 5.58 -9.69
N ASN A 51 -1.76 5.26 -10.83
CA ASN A 51 -1.62 3.94 -11.45
C ASN A 51 -0.16 3.61 -11.79
N GLU A 52 0.63 4.59 -12.26
CA GLU A 52 2.03 4.38 -12.66
C GLU A 52 3.01 4.32 -11.49
N SER A 53 2.72 5.04 -10.40
CA SER A 53 3.74 5.28 -9.36
C SER A 53 3.35 4.79 -7.98
N VAL A 54 2.09 4.41 -7.75
CA VAL A 54 1.58 4.13 -6.41
C VAL A 54 0.99 2.72 -6.31
N GLY A 55 1.34 2.03 -5.24
CA GLY A 55 0.63 0.83 -4.77
C GLY A 55 -0.12 1.13 -3.48
N PHE A 56 -1.26 0.47 -3.27
CA PHE A 56 -2.07 0.60 -2.07
C PHE A 56 -2.35 -0.74 -1.41
N VAL A 57 -2.20 -0.77 -0.08
CA VAL A 57 -2.65 -1.87 0.78
C VAL A 57 -3.51 -1.26 1.89
N PHE A 58 -4.79 -1.65 1.94
CA PHE A 58 -5.76 -1.17 2.93
C PHE A 58 -6.10 -2.24 3.96
N GLN A 59 -6.56 -1.82 5.12
CA GLN A 59 -7.01 -2.71 6.19
C GLN A 59 -8.13 -3.66 5.74
N ASN A 60 -9.05 -3.20 4.89
CA ASN A 60 -10.21 -3.96 4.40
C ASN A 60 -9.95 -4.64 3.05
N PHE A 61 -8.69 -4.91 2.70
CA PHE A 61 -8.23 -5.60 1.50
C PHE A 61 -8.67 -4.94 0.18
N GLN A 62 -9.92 -4.48 0.08
CA GLN A 62 -10.53 -3.83 -1.09
C GLN A 62 -10.37 -4.65 -2.38
N LEU A 63 -10.53 -5.96 -2.28
CA LEU A 63 -10.58 -6.84 -3.44
C LEU A 63 -11.94 -6.72 -4.14
N ILE A 64 -11.94 -6.86 -5.45
CA ILE A 64 -13.16 -6.93 -6.26
C ILE A 64 -13.73 -8.34 -6.08
N PRO A 65 -14.93 -8.50 -5.47
CA PRO A 65 -15.44 -9.80 -5.04
C PRO A 65 -15.81 -10.73 -6.19
N THR A 66 -16.05 -10.18 -7.38
CA THR A 66 -16.41 -10.92 -8.60
C THR A 66 -15.20 -11.35 -9.43
N LEU A 67 -13.99 -10.99 -9.03
CA LEU A 67 -12.74 -11.35 -9.67
C LEU A 67 -11.98 -12.38 -8.82
N THR A 68 -11.29 -13.29 -9.47
CA THR A 68 -10.35 -14.23 -8.84
C THR A 68 -9.16 -13.50 -8.23
N ALA A 69 -8.31 -14.19 -7.46
CA ALA A 69 -7.05 -13.65 -6.93
C ALA A 69 -6.15 -13.15 -8.07
N LEU A 70 -6.02 -13.94 -9.14
CA LEU A 70 -5.20 -13.59 -10.30
C LEU A 70 -5.74 -12.34 -11.02
N GLU A 71 -7.05 -12.31 -11.28
CA GLU A 71 -7.70 -11.17 -11.92
C GLU A 71 -7.60 -9.89 -11.06
N ASN A 72 -7.79 -9.99 -9.74
CA ASN A 72 -7.59 -8.86 -8.84
C ASN A 72 -6.18 -8.26 -8.94
N VAL A 73 -5.15 -9.09 -9.07
CA VAL A 73 -3.76 -8.62 -9.22
C VAL A 73 -3.55 -7.97 -10.58
N LEU A 74 -4.24 -8.42 -11.64
CA LEU A 74 -4.11 -7.88 -13.00
C LEU A 74 -4.80 -6.53 -13.22
N VAL A 75 -5.83 -6.19 -12.43
CA VAL A 75 -6.62 -4.96 -12.59
C VAL A 75 -5.79 -3.70 -12.88
N PRO A 76 -4.72 -3.38 -12.15
CA PRO A 76 -3.97 -2.15 -12.40
C PRO A 76 -3.32 -2.11 -13.79
N LEU A 77 -2.87 -3.24 -14.34
CA LEU A 77 -2.27 -3.32 -15.68
C LEU A 77 -3.34 -3.30 -16.77
N GLU A 78 -4.47 -3.94 -16.54
CA GLU A 78 -5.61 -3.90 -17.46
C GLU A 78 -6.17 -2.49 -17.63
N LEU A 79 -6.25 -1.71 -16.56
CA LEU A 79 -6.63 -0.29 -16.58
C LEU A 79 -5.66 0.58 -17.42
N ARG A 80 -4.42 0.13 -17.60
CA ARG A 80 -3.42 0.75 -18.50
C ARG A 80 -3.50 0.22 -19.93
N GLY A 81 -4.39 -0.73 -20.21
CA GLY A 81 -4.51 -1.40 -21.49
C GLY A 81 -3.39 -2.42 -21.76
N GLU A 82 -2.61 -2.78 -20.76
CA GLU A 82 -1.56 -3.79 -20.89
C GLU A 82 -2.18 -5.20 -20.97
N ARG A 83 -1.62 -6.04 -21.81
CA ARG A 83 -2.09 -7.41 -22.06
C ARG A 83 -0.95 -8.40 -21.91
N GLY A 84 -1.30 -9.67 -21.65
CA GLY A 84 -0.29 -10.74 -21.51
C GLY A 84 0.52 -10.69 -20.22
N CYS A 85 0.03 -9.98 -19.21
CA CYS A 85 0.72 -9.78 -17.93
C CYS A 85 0.46 -10.90 -16.89
N GLU A 86 -0.28 -11.94 -17.29
CA GLU A 86 -0.63 -13.06 -16.41
C GLU A 86 0.61 -13.75 -15.79
N PRO A 87 1.72 -14.02 -16.51
CA PRO A 87 2.91 -14.60 -15.90
C PRO A 87 3.49 -13.73 -14.77
N GLN A 88 3.47 -12.42 -14.92
CA GLN A 88 3.91 -11.48 -13.89
C GLN A 88 3.02 -11.52 -12.64
N ALA A 89 1.71 -11.57 -12.84
CA ALA A 89 0.74 -11.66 -11.74
C ALA A 89 0.86 -13.00 -10.99
N ARG A 90 1.01 -14.11 -11.72
CA ARG A 90 1.27 -15.44 -11.12
C ARG A 90 2.56 -15.43 -10.31
N GLY A 91 3.64 -14.90 -10.83
CA GLY A 91 4.90 -14.78 -10.10
C GLY A 91 4.80 -13.98 -8.81
N LEU A 92 4.00 -12.90 -8.79
CA LEU A 92 3.75 -12.13 -7.57
C LEU A 92 2.89 -12.91 -6.56
N LEU A 93 1.85 -13.61 -7.02
CA LEU A 93 1.03 -14.47 -6.15
C LEU A 93 1.83 -15.63 -5.56
N GLU A 94 2.70 -16.27 -6.34
CA GLU A 94 3.65 -17.27 -5.83
C GLU A 94 4.57 -16.69 -4.77
N ARG A 95 5.08 -15.50 -5.00
CA ARG A 95 5.97 -14.77 -4.09
C ARG A 95 5.33 -14.49 -2.72
N VAL A 96 4.03 -14.22 -2.70
CA VAL A 96 3.27 -14.03 -1.45
C VAL A 96 2.67 -15.34 -0.91
N GLY A 97 3.06 -16.49 -1.45
CA GLY A 97 2.66 -17.81 -0.96
C GLY A 97 1.25 -18.24 -1.37
N LEU A 98 0.76 -17.78 -2.52
CA LEU A 98 -0.58 -18.07 -3.03
C LEU A 98 -0.60 -18.84 -4.35
N ALA A 99 0.44 -19.66 -4.64
CA ALA A 99 0.54 -20.46 -5.86
C ALA A 99 -0.69 -21.37 -6.11
N ALA A 100 -1.33 -21.88 -5.05
CA ALA A 100 -2.50 -22.74 -5.15
C ALA A 100 -3.84 -21.98 -5.11
N ARG A 101 -3.84 -20.63 -5.22
CA ARG A 101 -5.01 -19.78 -5.00
C ARG A 101 -5.39 -18.89 -6.18
N PHE A 102 -4.75 -19.00 -7.32
CA PHE A 102 -4.94 -18.11 -8.47
C PHE A 102 -6.40 -17.93 -8.87
N GLU A 103 -7.14 -19.03 -8.93
CA GLU A 103 -8.53 -19.08 -9.40
C GLU A 103 -9.56 -18.93 -8.25
N HIS A 104 -9.10 -18.65 -7.02
CA HIS A 104 -10.02 -18.47 -5.89
C HIS A 104 -10.58 -17.06 -5.88
N TYR A 105 -11.87 -16.96 -5.59
CA TYR A 105 -12.56 -15.69 -5.34
C TYR A 105 -12.30 -15.22 -3.89
N PRO A 106 -12.39 -13.90 -3.61
CA PRO A 106 -12.16 -13.37 -2.27
C PRO A 106 -12.93 -14.08 -1.15
N VAL A 107 -14.18 -14.48 -1.40
CA VAL A 107 -15.00 -15.22 -0.43
C VAL A 107 -14.44 -16.59 -0.05
N GLN A 108 -13.58 -17.17 -0.87
CA GLN A 108 -12.93 -18.47 -0.65
C GLN A 108 -11.56 -18.34 0.04
N LEU A 109 -11.10 -17.12 0.29
CA LEU A 109 -9.80 -16.80 0.86
C LEU A 109 -9.93 -16.36 2.32
N SER A 110 -8.99 -16.80 3.17
CA SER A 110 -8.85 -16.24 4.52
C SER A 110 -8.48 -14.76 4.48
N GLY A 111 -8.66 -14.02 5.58
CA GLY A 111 -8.29 -12.62 5.67
C GLY A 111 -6.80 -12.37 5.33
N GLY A 112 -5.91 -13.23 5.82
CA GLY A 112 -4.49 -13.16 5.50
C GLY A 112 -4.18 -13.46 4.03
N GLU A 113 -4.91 -14.40 3.40
CA GLU A 113 -4.78 -14.66 1.96
C GLU A 113 -5.28 -13.48 1.14
N GLN A 114 -6.42 -12.88 1.51
CA GLN A 114 -6.94 -11.67 0.86
C GLN A 114 -5.95 -10.50 0.95
N GLN A 115 -5.33 -10.30 2.12
CA GLN A 115 -4.33 -9.25 2.30
C GLN A 115 -3.08 -9.49 1.44
N ARG A 116 -2.64 -10.76 1.28
CA ARG A 116 -1.54 -11.10 0.38
C ARG A 116 -1.90 -10.88 -1.10
N VAL A 117 -3.13 -11.13 -1.52
CA VAL A 117 -3.61 -10.75 -2.86
C VAL A 117 -3.56 -9.23 -3.05
N ALA A 118 -4.04 -8.46 -2.05
CA ALA A 118 -3.99 -6.99 -2.09
C ALA A 118 -2.54 -6.48 -2.18
N LEU A 119 -1.60 -7.11 -1.47
CA LEU A 119 -0.17 -6.79 -1.56
C LEU A 119 0.39 -7.10 -2.96
N ALA A 120 0.10 -8.27 -3.52
CA ALA A 120 0.53 -8.62 -4.88
C ALA A 120 -0.02 -7.62 -5.91
N ARG A 121 -1.31 -7.25 -5.80
CA ARG A 121 -1.93 -6.20 -6.63
C ARG A 121 -1.22 -4.86 -6.49
N ALA A 122 -0.83 -4.47 -5.28
CA ALA A 122 -0.13 -3.22 -5.05
C ALA A 122 1.27 -3.16 -5.71
N PHE A 123 1.90 -4.32 -5.92
CA PHE A 123 3.23 -4.41 -6.52
C PHE A 123 3.26 -4.71 -8.02
N ILE A 124 2.11 -5.01 -8.64
CA ILE A 124 2.09 -5.43 -10.05
C ILE A 124 2.63 -4.35 -11.00
N ASN A 125 2.39 -3.08 -10.70
CA ASN A 125 2.87 -1.93 -11.47
C ASN A 125 4.32 -1.54 -11.16
N SER A 126 5.03 -2.28 -10.30
CA SER A 126 6.36 -1.89 -9.79
C SER A 126 6.37 -0.46 -9.23
N PRO A 127 5.54 -0.15 -8.23
CA PRO A 127 5.31 1.22 -7.77
C PRO A 127 6.57 1.85 -7.18
N LYS A 128 6.72 3.16 -7.33
CA LYS A 128 7.77 3.95 -6.66
C LYS A 128 7.46 4.12 -5.16
N ILE A 129 6.18 4.18 -4.82
CA ILE A 129 5.69 4.39 -3.46
C ILE A 129 4.58 3.38 -3.15
N LEU A 130 4.70 2.70 -2.02
CA LEU A 130 3.66 1.83 -1.45
C LEU A 130 3.04 2.53 -0.24
N PHE A 131 1.74 2.80 -0.31
CA PHE A 131 0.96 3.28 0.82
C PHE A 131 0.24 2.10 1.49
N CYS A 132 0.43 1.96 2.80
CA CYS A 132 -0.24 0.95 3.61
C CYS A 132 -1.04 1.63 4.72
N ASP A 133 -2.35 1.44 4.74
CA ASP A 133 -3.23 1.94 5.81
C ASP A 133 -3.68 0.78 6.69
N GLU A 134 -3.10 0.68 7.90
CA GLU A 134 -3.34 -0.37 8.88
C GLU A 134 -3.29 -1.79 8.27
N PRO A 135 -2.23 -2.18 7.55
CA PRO A 135 -2.23 -3.37 6.70
C PRO A 135 -2.39 -4.70 7.46
N THR A 136 -2.28 -4.68 8.78
CA THR A 136 -2.40 -5.85 9.66
C THR A 136 -3.57 -5.75 10.63
N GLY A 137 -4.36 -4.69 10.58
CA GLY A 137 -5.39 -4.40 11.58
C GLY A 137 -6.52 -5.44 11.68
N ASN A 138 -6.74 -6.25 10.64
CA ASN A 138 -7.77 -7.30 10.59
C ASN A 138 -7.17 -8.72 10.63
N LEU A 139 -5.88 -8.87 10.98
CA LEU A 139 -5.18 -10.15 10.99
C LEU A 139 -4.87 -10.60 12.43
N ASP A 140 -4.85 -11.92 12.66
CA ASP A 140 -4.31 -12.50 13.89
C ASP A 140 -2.78 -12.32 13.99
N GLY A 141 -2.21 -12.55 15.18
CA GLY A 141 -0.82 -12.22 15.47
C GLY A 141 0.20 -12.83 14.52
N ASP A 142 0.12 -14.14 14.27
CA ASP A 142 1.10 -14.84 13.43
C ASP A 142 0.96 -14.42 11.96
N THR A 143 -0.28 -14.29 11.50
CA THR A 143 -0.60 -13.81 10.15
C THR A 143 -0.17 -12.36 9.95
N ALA A 144 -0.34 -11.51 10.97
CA ALA A 144 0.10 -10.12 10.95
C ALA A 144 1.63 -10.01 10.82
N GLU A 145 2.38 -10.78 11.60
CA GLU A 145 3.86 -10.79 11.53
C GLU A 145 4.34 -11.27 10.15
N ALA A 146 3.79 -12.35 9.62
CA ALA A 146 4.11 -12.83 8.28
C ALA A 146 3.81 -11.78 7.21
N MET A 147 2.72 -11.03 7.34
CA MET A 147 2.35 -9.94 6.43
C MET A 147 3.36 -8.79 6.50
N VAL A 148 3.79 -8.41 7.70
CA VAL A 148 4.82 -7.39 7.92
C VAL A 148 6.13 -7.78 7.22
N GLU A 149 6.59 -9.03 7.40
CA GLU A 149 7.81 -9.52 6.73
C GLU A 149 7.69 -9.46 5.20
N LEU A 150 6.53 -9.83 4.64
CA LEU A 150 6.28 -9.72 3.20
C LEU A 150 6.33 -8.27 2.71
N ILE A 151 5.68 -7.33 3.42
CA ILE A 151 5.69 -5.91 3.05
C ILE A 151 7.12 -5.37 3.02
N PHE A 152 7.88 -5.55 4.12
CA PHE A 152 9.25 -5.04 4.20
C PHE A 152 10.21 -5.77 3.26
N GLY A 153 10.02 -7.08 3.06
CA GLY A 153 10.80 -7.88 2.12
C GLY A 153 10.66 -7.38 0.69
N LEU A 154 9.42 -7.29 0.19
CA LEU A 154 9.13 -6.80 -1.16
C LEU A 154 9.55 -5.33 -1.34
N ASN A 155 9.38 -4.49 -0.31
CA ASN A 155 9.81 -3.10 -0.32
C ASN A 155 11.33 -2.97 -0.54
N ARG A 156 12.13 -3.75 0.21
CA ARG A 156 13.59 -3.77 0.04
C ARG A 156 14.01 -4.28 -1.33
N GLU A 157 13.43 -5.38 -1.76
CA GLU A 157 13.75 -6.03 -3.03
C GLU A 157 13.46 -5.12 -4.24
N ARG A 158 12.34 -4.42 -4.22
CA ARG A 158 11.89 -3.56 -5.31
C ARG A 158 12.41 -2.13 -5.21
N GLY A 159 13.07 -1.75 -4.11
CA GLY A 159 13.52 -0.38 -3.88
C GLY A 159 12.39 0.64 -3.72
N THR A 160 11.17 0.19 -3.40
CA THR A 160 9.98 1.01 -3.25
C THR A 160 10.07 1.86 -1.97
N THR A 161 9.54 3.08 -1.96
CA THR A 161 9.35 3.85 -0.73
C THR A 161 8.08 3.39 -0.03
N LEU A 162 8.18 2.97 1.24
CA LEU A 162 7.04 2.56 2.05
C LEU A 162 6.52 3.74 2.88
N VAL A 163 5.22 4.01 2.81
CA VAL A 163 4.50 4.91 3.71
C VAL A 163 3.45 4.09 4.45
N LEU A 164 3.67 3.91 5.75
CA LEU A 164 2.87 3.04 6.61
C LEU A 164 2.07 3.87 7.61
N VAL A 165 0.75 3.80 7.55
CA VAL A 165 -0.13 4.30 8.63
C VAL A 165 -0.42 3.15 9.59
N THR A 166 -0.13 3.36 10.87
CA THR A 166 -0.42 2.35 11.90
C THR A 166 -0.58 2.98 13.28
N HIS A 167 -1.34 2.32 14.15
CA HIS A 167 -1.36 2.59 15.58
C HIS A 167 -0.41 1.67 16.38
N ASN A 168 0.20 0.67 15.73
CA ASN A 168 1.18 -0.21 16.34
C ASN A 168 2.57 0.45 16.32
N PHE A 169 3.06 0.83 17.52
CA PHE A 169 4.36 1.50 17.67
C PHE A 169 5.56 0.59 17.40
N GLU A 170 5.43 -0.71 17.65
CA GLU A 170 6.48 -1.68 17.36
C GLU A 170 6.69 -1.78 15.84
N LEU A 171 5.61 -1.91 15.09
CA LEU A 171 5.63 -1.89 13.63
C LEU A 171 6.17 -0.55 13.08
N ALA A 172 5.74 0.58 13.65
CA ALA A 172 6.26 1.89 13.28
C ALA A 172 7.77 2.01 13.51
N GLY A 173 8.30 1.40 14.60
CA GLY A 173 9.72 1.38 14.94
C GLY A 173 10.60 0.66 13.89
N ARG A 174 10.03 -0.16 13.04
CA ARG A 174 10.73 -0.82 11.90
C ARG A 174 10.95 0.12 10.72
N CYS A 175 10.24 1.25 10.65
CA CYS A 175 10.44 2.25 9.62
C CYS A 175 11.63 3.16 9.94
N GLN A 176 12.26 3.74 8.91
CA GLN A 176 13.41 4.64 9.04
C GLN A 176 13.03 6.04 9.58
N ARG A 177 11.76 6.40 9.52
CA ARG A 177 11.26 7.71 9.96
C ARG A 177 9.85 7.55 10.53
N ILE A 178 9.54 8.26 11.60
CA ILE A 178 8.23 8.26 12.24
C ILE A 178 7.70 9.69 12.28
N LEU A 179 6.54 9.91 11.67
CA LEU A 179 5.75 11.14 11.77
C LEU A 179 4.63 10.93 12.77
N ARG A 180 4.54 11.76 13.79
CA ARG A 180 3.42 11.75 14.75
C ARG A 180 2.38 12.80 14.36
N LEU A 181 1.16 12.33 14.19
CA LEU A 181 0.03 13.18 13.82
C LEU A 181 -0.93 13.33 15.00
N ARG A 182 -1.33 14.56 15.28
CA ARG A 182 -2.35 14.88 16.30
C ARG A 182 -3.24 16.02 15.80
N ASN A 183 -4.55 15.81 15.82
CA ASN A 183 -5.54 16.81 15.37
C ASN A 183 -5.21 17.41 13.98
N GLY A 184 -4.83 16.59 13.02
CA GLY A 184 -4.50 17.02 11.66
C GLY A 184 -3.13 17.70 11.50
N THR A 185 -2.33 17.80 12.58
CA THR A 185 -1.03 18.47 12.56
C THR A 185 0.10 17.50 12.88
N VAL A 186 1.23 17.62 12.16
CA VAL A 186 2.47 16.87 12.48
C VAL A 186 3.09 17.48 13.74
N THR A 187 3.17 16.68 14.80
CA THR A 187 3.71 17.09 16.11
C THR A 187 5.15 16.66 16.35
N SER A 188 5.61 15.60 15.70
CA SER A 188 7.02 15.22 15.66
C SER A 188 7.38 14.51 14.36
N ASP A 189 8.65 14.58 14.02
CA ASP A 189 9.28 14.00 12.84
C ASP A 189 10.65 13.46 13.26
N GLU A 190 10.73 12.17 13.49
CA GLU A 190 11.89 11.52 14.08
C GLU A 190 12.49 10.49 13.10
N ARG A 191 13.82 10.49 12.97
CA ARG A 191 14.53 9.39 12.31
C ARG A 191 14.78 8.29 13.33
N THR A 192 14.38 7.07 12.99
CA THR A 192 14.69 5.90 13.82
C THR A 192 16.13 5.46 13.53
N ARG A 193 16.77 4.87 14.52
CA ARG A 193 17.98 4.06 14.29
C ARG A 193 17.53 2.69 13.77
N ALA A 194 16.84 2.65 12.62
CA ALA A 194 16.47 1.38 12.01
C ALA A 194 17.74 0.56 11.82
N ALA A 195 17.75 -0.62 12.39
CA ALA A 195 18.82 -1.59 12.17
C ALA A 195 18.96 -1.83 10.66
N GLY A 196 20.18 -1.64 10.15
CA GLY A 196 20.55 -1.89 8.77
C GLY A 196 20.43 -3.37 8.42
#